data_722134aa4d345ac3e9d9c9eca7738bb6
#
_entry.id   722134aa4d345ac3e9d9c9eca7738bb6
#
_cell.length_a   1.000
_cell.length_b   1.000
_cell.length_c   1.000
_cell.angle_alpha   90.00
_cell.angle_beta   90.00
_cell.angle_gamma   90.00
#
_symmetry.space_group_name_H-M   'P 1'
#
loop_
_entity.id
_entity.type
_entity.pdbx_description
1 polymer ?
#
loop_
_entity_poly.entity_id
_entity_poly.type
_entity_poly.pdbx_seq_one_letter_code
_entity_poly.pdbx_strand_id
1 'polypeptide(L)'
;MSFSFFLLVIIILGLGSYYFGKSKALALKQNDAVHSLPKYYGYYALVWFATPALIIVSLWLIFSEGIVTNQVISTLPDNIKTLPTNELTLILNDIKNKAAGNLVAGESFIGFELAAETYNSYSKIAENIIIYSSIVLGLISFIFAYISISGKLRARNRIESIVSKILLVSASIAIFATAEYCYLFYSRQLDFFKL
;
A
#
# COMPACT_ATOMS: atom_id res chain seq x y z
N MET A 1 14.46 -4.40 -2.73
CA MET A 1 14.76 -3.68 -1.45
C MET A 1 13.91 -4.32 -0.37
N SER A 2 14.39 -4.39 0.89
CA SER A 2 13.51 -4.89 1.97
C SER A 2 12.40 -3.86 2.28
N PHE A 3 11.22 -4.33 2.60
CA PHE A 3 10.07 -3.47 2.98
C PHE A 3 10.43 -2.54 4.16
N SER A 4 11.24 -3.01 5.10
CA SER A 4 11.71 -2.20 6.23
C SER A 4 12.58 -1.02 5.80
N PHE A 5 13.46 -1.23 4.82
CA PHE A 5 14.29 -0.15 4.26
C PHE A 5 13.43 0.89 3.54
N PHE A 6 12.42 0.45 2.80
CA PHE A 6 11.47 1.34 2.14
C PHE A 6 10.70 2.22 3.15
N LEU A 7 10.20 1.63 4.25
CA LEU A 7 9.54 2.40 5.30
C LEU A 7 10.47 3.45 5.91
N LEU A 8 11.73 3.11 6.14
CA LEU A 8 12.73 4.05 6.64
C LEU A 8 12.93 5.22 5.68
N VAL A 9 13.03 4.94 4.38
CA VAL A 9 13.15 5.99 3.34
C VAL A 9 11.93 6.91 3.33
N ILE A 10 10.72 6.37 3.39
CA ILE A 10 9.49 7.18 3.45
C ILE A 10 9.47 8.07 4.71
N ILE A 11 9.88 7.55 5.86
CA ILE A 11 9.94 8.33 7.10
C ILE A 11 10.94 9.47 6.96
N ILE A 12 12.14 9.21 6.47
CA ILE A 12 13.18 10.24 6.29
C ILE A 12 12.72 11.32 5.30
N LEU A 13 12.17 10.93 4.15
CA LEU A 13 11.66 11.88 3.16
C LEU A 13 10.44 12.66 3.69
N GLY A 14 9.58 12.00 4.47
CA GLY A 14 8.45 12.65 5.14
C GLY A 14 8.90 13.70 6.17
N LEU A 15 9.89 13.37 7.00
CA LEU A 15 10.48 14.33 7.94
C LEU A 15 11.17 15.49 7.19
N GLY A 16 11.86 15.19 6.08
CA GLY A 16 12.42 16.19 5.19
C GLY A 16 11.36 17.13 4.63
N SER A 17 10.26 16.60 4.12
CA SER A 17 9.15 17.38 3.58
C SER A 17 8.52 18.29 4.65
N TYR A 18 8.36 17.77 5.88
CA TYR A 18 7.93 18.57 7.02
C TYR A 18 8.87 19.76 7.30
N TYR A 19 10.17 19.48 7.34
CA TYR A 19 11.18 20.50 7.61
C TYR A 19 11.17 21.61 6.54
N PHE A 20 11.16 21.23 5.26
CA PHE A 20 11.10 22.20 4.14
C PHE A 20 9.81 23.02 4.15
N GLY A 21 8.66 22.40 4.39
CA GLY A 21 7.39 23.10 4.50
C GLY A 21 7.35 24.11 5.64
N LYS A 22 7.86 23.73 6.83
CA LYS A 22 7.99 24.60 7.99
C LYS A 22 8.96 25.76 7.73
N SER A 23 10.11 25.48 7.13
CA SER A 23 11.15 26.45 6.82
C SER A 23 10.66 27.54 5.86
N LYS A 24 9.96 27.12 4.79
CA LYS A 24 9.31 28.07 3.85
C LYS A 24 8.30 28.98 4.55
N ALA A 25 7.49 28.42 5.45
CA ALA A 25 6.51 29.22 6.22
C ALA A 25 7.18 30.20 7.18
N LEU A 26 8.32 29.85 7.78
CA LEU A 26 9.11 30.76 8.60
C LEU A 26 9.69 31.94 7.79
N ALA A 27 10.19 31.66 6.59
CA ALA A 27 10.68 32.68 5.67
C ALA A 27 9.56 33.65 5.24
N LEU A 28 8.37 33.11 4.93
CA LEU A 28 7.20 33.95 4.61
C LEU A 28 6.76 34.81 5.78
N LYS A 29 6.84 34.31 7.01
CA LYS A 29 6.44 35.04 8.23
C LYS A 29 7.28 36.30 8.46
N GLN A 30 8.48 36.38 7.93
CA GLN A 30 9.34 37.57 8.06
C GLN A 30 8.82 38.73 7.20
N ASN A 31 8.15 38.44 6.09
CA ASN A 31 7.73 39.45 5.11
C ASN A 31 6.21 39.69 5.09
N ASP A 32 5.40 38.70 5.52
CA ASP A 32 3.94 38.77 5.47
C ASP A 32 3.28 38.12 6.69
N ALA A 33 2.03 38.54 6.99
CA ALA A 33 1.20 37.90 8.00
C ALA A 33 0.78 36.52 7.56
N VAL A 34 1.27 35.46 8.22
CA VAL A 34 0.94 34.06 7.93
C VAL A 34 -0.27 33.64 8.74
N HIS A 35 -1.32 33.10 8.09
CA HIS A 35 -2.61 32.76 8.74
C HIS A 35 -2.55 31.57 9.70
N SER A 36 -1.51 30.74 9.63
CA SER A 36 -1.35 29.56 10.48
C SER A 36 0.07 29.52 11.07
N LEU A 37 0.25 28.79 12.19
CA LEU A 37 1.57 28.56 12.76
C LEU A 37 2.46 27.78 11.78
N PRO A 38 3.77 28.07 11.70
CA PRO A 38 4.69 27.41 10.76
C PRO A 38 4.69 25.88 10.82
N LYS A 39 4.41 25.29 11.99
CA LYS A 39 4.30 23.83 12.14
C LYS A 39 3.20 23.22 11.27
N TYR A 40 2.09 23.92 11.06
CA TYR A 40 1.00 23.39 10.23
C TYR A 40 1.36 23.32 8.75
N TYR A 41 2.21 24.21 8.25
CA TYR A 41 2.73 24.12 6.89
C TYR A 41 3.69 22.94 6.74
N GLY A 42 4.47 22.61 7.78
CA GLY A 42 5.26 21.39 7.81
C GLY A 42 4.38 20.14 7.73
N TYR A 43 3.34 20.05 8.58
CA TYR A 43 2.38 18.93 8.51
C TYR A 43 1.64 18.87 7.16
N TYR A 44 1.30 20.01 6.59
CA TYR A 44 0.69 20.05 5.26
C TYR A 44 1.59 19.41 4.20
N ALA A 45 2.87 19.78 4.16
CA ALA A 45 3.83 19.21 3.23
C ALA A 45 4.04 17.71 3.47
N LEU A 46 4.15 17.28 4.74
CA LEU A 46 4.29 15.87 5.12
C LEU A 46 3.09 15.04 4.66
N VAL A 47 1.87 15.51 4.94
CA VAL A 47 0.63 14.79 4.58
C VAL A 47 0.51 14.64 3.06
N TRP A 48 0.81 15.70 2.30
CA TRP A 48 0.80 15.64 0.84
C TRP A 48 1.87 14.69 0.28
N PHE A 49 3.02 14.57 0.91
CA PHE A 49 4.04 13.57 0.53
C PHE A 49 3.58 12.16 0.88
N ALA A 50 3.12 11.94 2.11
CA ALA A 50 2.84 10.62 2.64
C ALA A 50 1.56 9.98 2.05
N THR A 51 0.50 10.78 1.83
CA THR A 51 -0.80 10.25 1.40
C THR A 51 -0.74 9.46 0.09
N PRO A 52 -0.21 9.98 -1.04
CA PRO A 52 -0.17 9.21 -2.28
C PRO A 52 0.77 7.99 -2.18
N ALA A 53 1.89 8.12 -1.47
CA ALA A 53 2.80 7.01 -1.28
C ALA A 53 2.14 5.86 -0.50
N LEU A 54 1.44 6.17 0.59
CA LEU A 54 0.71 5.17 1.39
C LEU A 54 -0.45 4.55 0.62
N ILE A 55 -1.20 5.32 -0.18
CA ILE A 55 -2.29 4.79 -0.99
C ILE A 55 -1.76 3.75 -1.98
N ILE A 56 -0.68 4.05 -2.72
CA ILE A 56 -0.10 3.12 -3.69
C ILE A 56 0.33 1.81 -3.01
N VAL A 57 1.05 1.92 -1.89
CA VAL A 57 1.52 0.75 -1.15
C VAL A 57 0.35 -0.07 -0.60
N SER A 58 -0.69 0.58 -0.08
CA SER A 58 -1.89 -0.12 0.41
C SER A 58 -2.62 -0.85 -0.70
N LEU A 59 -2.79 -0.22 -1.86
CA LEU A 59 -3.40 -0.86 -3.03
C LEU A 59 -2.56 -2.06 -3.49
N TRP A 60 -1.23 -1.91 -3.51
CA TRP A 60 -0.34 -3.01 -3.83
C TRP A 60 -0.49 -4.20 -2.88
N LEU A 61 -0.50 -3.96 -1.57
CA LEU A 61 -0.68 -5.03 -0.57
C LEU A 61 -1.99 -5.81 -0.76
N ILE A 62 -3.05 -5.15 -1.25
CA ILE A 62 -4.35 -5.79 -1.51
C ILE A 62 -4.32 -6.61 -2.81
N PHE A 63 -3.73 -6.08 -3.87
CA PHE A 63 -3.85 -6.65 -5.22
C PHE A 63 -2.62 -7.43 -5.69
N SER A 64 -1.50 -7.35 -4.97
CA SER A 64 -0.21 -7.95 -5.39
C SER A 64 -0.31 -9.45 -5.63
N GLU A 65 -0.97 -10.16 -4.75
CA GLU A 65 -1.10 -11.62 -4.86
C GLU A 65 -1.83 -12.03 -6.15
N GLY A 66 -2.94 -11.38 -6.46
CA GLY A 66 -3.69 -11.66 -7.69
C GLY A 66 -2.91 -11.33 -8.95
N ILE A 67 -2.22 -10.18 -8.97
CA ILE A 67 -1.44 -9.74 -10.14
C ILE A 67 -0.27 -10.69 -10.40
N VAL A 68 0.53 -11.02 -9.38
CA VAL A 68 1.69 -11.90 -9.53
C VAL A 68 1.25 -13.32 -9.89
N THR A 69 0.21 -13.84 -9.24
CA THR A 69 -0.33 -15.18 -9.51
C THR A 69 -0.83 -15.30 -10.94
N ASN A 70 -1.61 -14.34 -11.45
CA ASN A 70 -2.09 -14.35 -12.83
C ASN A 70 -0.94 -14.33 -13.85
N GLN A 71 0.12 -13.59 -13.55
CA GLN A 71 1.30 -13.55 -14.40
C GLN A 71 2.03 -14.91 -14.42
N VAL A 72 2.15 -15.57 -13.27
CA VAL A 72 2.74 -16.90 -13.19
C VAL A 72 1.89 -17.94 -13.93
N ILE A 73 0.56 -17.91 -13.78
CA ILE A 73 -0.35 -18.79 -14.51
C ILE A 73 -0.12 -18.68 -16.02
N SER A 74 0.11 -17.48 -16.55
CA SER A 74 0.35 -17.28 -17.98
C SER A 74 1.60 -18.00 -18.49
N THR A 75 2.57 -18.28 -17.62
CA THR A 75 3.84 -18.96 -17.95
C THR A 75 3.81 -20.47 -17.72
N LEU A 76 2.76 -21.00 -17.06
CA LEU A 76 2.62 -22.43 -16.82
C LEU A 76 2.35 -23.20 -18.13
N PRO A 77 2.71 -24.50 -18.20
CA PRO A 77 2.34 -25.38 -19.31
C PRO A 77 0.81 -25.50 -19.45
N ASP A 78 0.33 -25.72 -20.68
CA ASP A 78 -1.11 -25.74 -20.96
C ASP A 78 -1.85 -26.88 -20.24
N ASN A 79 -1.19 -28.01 -20.01
CA ASN A 79 -1.75 -29.12 -19.23
C ASN A 79 -2.05 -28.75 -17.77
N ILE A 80 -1.32 -27.79 -17.20
CA ILE A 80 -1.56 -27.27 -15.85
C ILE A 80 -2.64 -26.20 -15.86
N LYS A 81 -2.67 -25.32 -16.87
CA LYS A 81 -3.68 -24.27 -17.00
C LYS A 81 -5.11 -24.80 -17.14
N THR A 82 -5.27 -25.98 -17.73
CA THR A 82 -6.58 -26.62 -17.96
C THR A 82 -7.11 -27.39 -16.76
N LEU A 83 -6.36 -27.47 -15.66
CA LEU A 83 -6.80 -28.15 -14.44
C LEU A 83 -7.99 -27.46 -13.78
N PRO A 84 -8.81 -28.22 -13.03
CA PRO A 84 -9.87 -27.64 -12.20
C PRO A 84 -9.31 -26.59 -11.24
N THR A 85 -10.10 -25.55 -10.95
CA THR A 85 -9.67 -24.41 -10.13
C THR A 85 -9.07 -24.82 -8.78
N ASN A 86 -9.60 -25.88 -8.14
CA ASN A 86 -9.11 -26.36 -6.86
C ASN A 86 -7.67 -26.92 -6.95
N GLU A 87 -7.39 -27.72 -7.98
CA GLU A 87 -6.07 -28.31 -8.21
C GLU A 87 -5.06 -27.24 -8.62
N LEU A 88 -5.46 -26.33 -9.50
CA LEU A 88 -4.63 -25.19 -9.88
C LEU A 88 -4.25 -24.33 -8.67
N THR A 89 -5.19 -24.10 -7.75
CA THR A 89 -4.93 -23.33 -6.51
C THR A 89 -3.93 -24.04 -5.61
N LEU A 90 -3.98 -25.37 -5.49
CA LEU A 90 -3.00 -26.14 -4.72
C LEU A 90 -1.60 -26.02 -5.34
N ILE A 91 -1.48 -26.21 -6.65
CA ILE A 91 -0.20 -26.05 -7.38
C ILE A 91 0.37 -24.64 -7.20
N LEU A 92 -0.46 -23.59 -7.28
CA LEU A 92 -0.04 -22.22 -7.07
C LEU A 92 0.44 -21.96 -5.66
N ASN A 93 -0.21 -22.55 -4.64
CA ASN A 93 0.25 -22.46 -3.26
C ASN A 93 1.58 -23.18 -3.06
N ASP A 94 1.79 -24.31 -3.70
CA ASP A 94 3.07 -25.03 -3.68
C ASP A 94 4.17 -24.23 -4.38
N ILE A 95 3.89 -23.58 -5.52
CA ILE A 95 4.83 -22.65 -6.16
C ILE A 95 5.21 -21.50 -5.25
N LYS A 96 4.24 -20.89 -4.55
CA LYS A 96 4.47 -19.80 -3.59
C LYS A 96 5.33 -20.27 -2.41
N ASN A 97 5.04 -21.45 -1.85
CA ASN A 97 5.80 -22.03 -0.76
C ASN A 97 7.25 -22.32 -1.18
N LYS A 98 7.46 -22.87 -2.37
CA LYS A 98 8.79 -23.09 -2.91
C LYS A 98 9.53 -21.79 -3.16
N ALA A 99 8.88 -20.79 -3.72
CA ALA A 99 9.44 -19.46 -3.92
C ALA A 99 9.86 -18.79 -2.59
N ALA A 100 9.12 -19.06 -1.50
CA ALA A 100 9.46 -18.62 -0.15
C ALA A 100 10.59 -19.43 0.52
N GLY A 101 11.12 -20.47 -0.13
CA GLY A 101 12.17 -21.34 0.39
C GLY A 101 11.66 -22.45 1.32
N ASN A 102 10.37 -22.71 1.37
CA ASN A 102 9.78 -23.79 2.16
C ASN A 102 9.89 -25.13 1.43
N LEU A 103 9.92 -26.22 2.23
CA LEU A 103 9.82 -27.57 1.68
C LEU A 103 8.38 -27.81 1.20
N VAL A 104 8.23 -28.30 -0.02
CA VAL A 104 6.95 -28.64 -0.62
C VAL A 104 6.90 -30.15 -0.77
N ALA A 105 5.84 -30.78 -0.25
CA ALA A 105 5.64 -32.23 -0.30
C ALA A 105 4.83 -32.68 -1.54
N GLY A 106 4.35 -31.75 -2.36
CA GLY A 106 3.54 -32.02 -3.54
C GLY A 106 4.33 -32.56 -4.74
N GLU A 107 3.63 -33.20 -5.68
CA GLU A 107 4.21 -33.65 -6.93
C GLU A 107 4.74 -32.47 -7.76
N SER A 108 6.03 -32.45 -8.00
CA SER A 108 6.66 -31.45 -8.88
C SER A 108 6.41 -31.83 -10.34
N PHE A 109 5.76 -30.98 -11.09
CA PHE A 109 5.69 -31.11 -12.56
C PHE A 109 6.98 -30.58 -13.23
N ILE A 110 7.21 -30.99 -14.47
CA ILE A 110 8.35 -30.50 -15.26
C ILE A 110 8.21 -28.97 -15.42
N GLY A 111 9.16 -28.20 -14.83
CA GLY A 111 9.13 -26.74 -14.84
C GLY A 111 8.64 -26.10 -13.53
N PHE A 112 8.36 -26.90 -12.49
CA PHE A 112 7.91 -26.38 -11.18
C PHE A 112 8.94 -25.41 -10.55
N GLU A 113 10.21 -25.74 -10.57
CA GLU A 113 11.28 -24.87 -10.07
C GLU A 113 11.36 -23.57 -10.87
N LEU A 114 11.25 -23.64 -12.19
CA LEU A 114 11.21 -22.47 -13.06
C LEU A 114 9.99 -21.57 -12.75
N ALA A 115 8.84 -22.17 -12.47
CA ALA A 115 7.65 -21.42 -12.06
C ALA A 115 7.85 -20.70 -10.71
N ALA A 116 8.51 -21.33 -9.74
CA ALA A 116 8.83 -20.72 -8.45
C ALA A 116 9.86 -19.59 -8.60
N GLU A 117 10.89 -19.75 -9.40
CA GLU A 117 11.84 -18.69 -9.73
C GLU A 117 11.16 -17.53 -10.47
N THR A 118 10.27 -17.84 -11.39
CA THR A 118 9.48 -16.86 -12.14
C THR A 118 8.58 -16.05 -11.18
N TYR A 119 7.89 -16.73 -10.25
CA TYR A 119 7.10 -16.07 -9.22
C TYR A 119 7.95 -15.09 -8.40
N ASN A 120 9.13 -15.52 -7.95
CA ASN A 120 10.06 -14.70 -7.18
C ASN A 120 10.56 -13.48 -7.97
N SER A 121 10.86 -13.69 -9.25
CA SER A 121 11.32 -12.61 -10.15
C SER A 121 10.23 -11.57 -10.39
N TYR A 122 9.02 -11.98 -10.71
CA TYR A 122 7.88 -11.07 -10.91
C TYR A 122 7.52 -10.34 -9.62
N SER A 123 7.50 -11.03 -8.48
CA SER A 123 7.24 -10.40 -7.18
C SER A 123 8.26 -9.30 -6.87
N LYS A 124 9.55 -9.59 -7.02
CA LYS A 124 10.63 -8.61 -6.78
C LYS A 124 10.59 -7.43 -7.76
N ILE A 125 10.33 -7.68 -9.04
CA ILE A 125 10.23 -6.61 -10.04
C ILE A 125 9.03 -5.71 -9.70
N ALA A 126 7.88 -6.30 -9.43
CA ALA A 126 6.67 -5.58 -9.10
C ALA A 126 6.82 -4.77 -7.80
N GLU A 127 7.39 -5.36 -6.74
CA GLU A 127 7.72 -4.63 -5.51
C GLU A 127 8.62 -3.42 -5.77
N ASN A 128 9.67 -3.57 -6.55
CA ASN A 128 10.57 -2.47 -6.87
C ASN A 128 9.84 -1.36 -7.65
N ILE A 129 9.03 -1.70 -8.65
CA ILE A 129 8.24 -0.73 -9.42
C ILE A 129 7.32 0.06 -8.49
N ILE A 130 6.62 -0.61 -7.59
CA ILE A 130 5.70 0.04 -6.64
C ILE A 130 6.44 0.95 -5.66
N ILE A 131 7.58 0.49 -5.14
CA ILE A 131 8.43 1.28 -4.24
C ILE A 131 8.88 2.57 -4.94
N TYR A 132 9.46 2.46 -6.13
CA TYR A 132 9.94 3.65 -6.87
C TYR A 132 8.80 4.57 -7.28
N SER A 133 7.68 4.02 -7.77
CA SER A 133 6.52 4.83 -8.18
C SER A 133 5.89 5.56 -6.98
N SER A 134 5.82 4.93 -5.81
CA SER A 134 5.30 5.57 -4.59
C SER A 134 6.16 6.72 -4.12
N ILE A 135 7.50 6.58 -4.17
CA ILE A 135 8.44 7.65 -3.82
C ILE A 135 8.32 8.80 -4.82
N VAL A 136 8.32 8.51 -6.12
CA VAL A 136 8.21 9.54 -7.17
C VAL A 136 6.91 10.32 -7.05
N LEU A 137 5.76 9.63 -6.88
CA LEU A 137 4.47 10.27 -6.69
C LEU A 137 4.41 11.09 -5.39
N GLY A 138 5.01 10.58 -4.31
CA GLY A 138 5.15 11.33 -3.06
C GLY A 138 5.94 12.62 -3.25
N LEU A 139 7.06 12.57 -3.96
CA LEU A 139 7.88 13.74 -4.26
C LEU A 139 7.16 14.76 -5.16
N ILE A 140 6.49 14.31 -6.21
CA ILE A 140 5.68 15.18 -7.07
C ILE A 140 4.60 15.88 -6.25
N SER A 141 3.89 15.14 -5.41
CA SER A 141 2.85 15.68 -4.53
C SER A 141 3.42 16.67 -3.51
N PHE A 142 4.61 16.37 -2.95
CA PHE A 142 5.32 17.31 -2.08
C PHE A 142 5.69 18.61 -2.80
N ILE A 143 6.21 18.54 -4.03
CA ILE A 143 6.56 19.73 -4.81
C ILE A 143 5.31 20.59 -5.03
N PHE A 144 4.18 19.97 -5.37
CA PHE A 144 2.90 20.65 -5.53
C PHE A 144 2.45 21.35 -4.25
N ALA A 145 2.54 20.65 -3.12
CA ALA A 145 2.24 21.22 -1.80
C ALA A 145 3.19 22.35 -1.43
N TYR A 146 4.48 22.17 -1.68
CA TYR A 146 5.50 23.17 -1.40
C TYR A 146 5.27 24.47 -2.20
N ILE A 147 4.94 24.37 -3.49
CA ILE A 147 4.60 25.53 -4.32
C ILE A 147 3.35 26.24 -3.77
N SER A 148 2.35 25.48 -3.34
CA SER A 148 1.09 26.00 -2.79
C SER A 148 1.23 26.70 -1.43
N ILE A 149 2.35 26.53 -0.71
CA ILE A 149 2.60 27.22 0.55
C ILE A 149 2.80 28.71 0.29
N SER A 150 1.84 29.51 0.75
CA SER A 150 1.80 30.97 0.67
C SER A 150 1.22 31.57 1.95
N GLY A 151 1.39 32.86 2.18
CA GLY A 151 0.85 33.56 3.35
C GLY A 151 -0.68 33.44 3.49
N LYS A 152 -1.39 33.30 2.35
CA LYS A 152 -2.86 33.17 2.30
C LYS A 152 -3.36 31.74 2.60
N LEU A 153 -2.47 30.73 2.61
CA LEU A 153 -2.86 29.34 2.85
C LEU A 153 -3.28 29.12 4.30
N ARG A 154 -4.51 28.71 4.53
CA ARG A 154 -5.02 28.25 5.84
C ARG A 154 -4.62 26.81 6.09
N ALA A 155 -3.31 26.56 6.31
CA ALA A 155 -2.74 25.23 6.42
C ALA A 155 -3.41 24.39 7.52
N ARG A 156 -3.74 24.99 8.67
CA ARG A 156 -4.43 24.32 9.78
C ARG A 156 -5.76 23.70 9.32
N ASN A 157 -6.64 24.51 8.72
CA ASN A 157 -7.96 24.04 8.30
C ASN A 157 -7.86 22.93 7.24
N ARG A 158 -6.87 23.02 6.34
CA ARG A 158 -6.63 21.97 5.32
C ARG A 158 -6.23 20.63 5.96
N ILE A 159 -5.32 20.67 6.93
CA ILE A 159 -4.89 19.48 7.66
C ILE A 159 -6.04 18.87 8.46
N GLU A 160 -6.75 19.69 9.23
CA GLU A 160 -7.90 19.25 10.02
C GLU A 160 -8.96 18.57 9.13
N SER A 161 -9.23 19.13 7.94
CA SER A 161 -10.15 18.52 6.96
C SER A 161 -9.64 17.18 6.42
N ILE A 162 -8.34 17.05 6.11
CA ILE A 162 -7.76 15.80 5.61
C ILE A 162 -7.80 14.74 6.71
N VAL A 163 -7.35 15.07 7.91
CA VAL A 163 -7.34 14.14 9.06
C VAL A 163 -8.76 13.67 9.38
N SER A 164 -9.75 14.58 9.39
CA SER A 164 -11.15 14.21 9.63
C SER A 164 -11.67 13.24 8.57
N LYS A 165 -11.32 13.43 7.29
CA LYS A 165 -11.71 12.51 6.21
C LYS A 165 -11.05 11.14 6.36
N ILE A 166 -9.77 11.10 6.70
CA ILE A 166 -9.05 9.84 6.93
C ILE A 166 -9.68 9.08 8.10
N LEU A 167 -9.97 9.77 9.21
CA LEU A 167 -10.62 9.17 10.37
C LEU A 167 -12.03 8.64 10.03
N LEU A 168 -12.80 9.39 9.25
CA LEU A 168 -14.12 8.96 8.81
C LEU A 168 -14.05 7.70 7.93
N VAL A 169 -13.12 7.64 6.97
CA VAL A 169 -12.90 6.45 6.14
C VAL A 169 -12.47 5.27 6.99
N SER A 170 -11.52 5.46 7.92
CA SER A 170 -11.06 4.39 8.81
C SER A 170 -12.18 3.86 9.70
N ALA A 171 -13.02 4.76 10.25
CA ALA A 171 -14.18 4.37 11.04
C ALA A 171 -15.21 3.59 10.21
N SER A 172 -15.45 4.02 8.97
CA SER A 172 -16.36 3.30 8.05
C SER A 172 -15.86 1.89 7.76
N ILE A 173 -14.57 1.73 7.46
CA ILE A 173 -13.97 0.40 7.24
C ILE A 173 -14.11 -0.49 8.48
N ALA A 174 -13.85 0.05 9.67
CA ALA A 174 -14.00 -0.69 10.92
C ALA A 174 -15.45 -1.16 11.15
N ILE A 175 -16.43 -0.30 10.88
CA ILE A 175 -17.86 -0.64 11.00
C ILE A 175 -18.24 -1.75 10.02
N PHE A 176 -17.83 -1.66 8.75
CA PHE A 176 -18.10 -2.70 7.75
C PHE A 176 -17.47 -4.03 8.12
N ALA A 177 -16.19 -4.04 8.53
CA ALA A 177 -15.52 -5.25 8.98
C ALA A 177 -16.24 -5.89 10.19
N THR A 178 -16.65 -5.09 11.17
CA THR A 178 -17.39 -5.59 12.33
C THR A 178 -18.75 -6.16 11.93
N ALA A 179 -19.47 -5.51 11.03
CA ALA A 179 -20.76 -5.99 10.54
C ALA A 179 -20.63 -7.34 9.80
N GLU A 180 -19.58 -7.51 8.99
CA GLU A 180 -19.28 -8.77 8.31
C GLU A 180 -19.00 -9.90 9.29
N TYR A 181 -18.16 -9.65 10.33
CA TYR A 181 -17.90 -10.64 11.38
C TYR A 181 -19.17 -11.02 12.15
N CYS A 182 -20.02 -10.04 12.49
CA CYS A 182 -21.31 -10.32 13.16
C CYS A 182 -22.23 -11.15 12.26
N TYR A 183 -22.31 -10.86 10.97
CA TYR A 183 -23.11 -11.62 10.02
C TYR A 183 -22.61 -13.07 9.88
N LEU A 184 -21.33 -13.28 9.71
CA LEU A 184 -20.73 -14.61 9.63
C LEU A 184 -20.93 -15.43 10.91
N PHE A 185 -20.82 -14.79 12.07
CA PHE A 185 -21.06 -15.44 13.36
C PHE A 185 -22.53 -15.87 13.50
N TYR A 186 -23.47 -15.00 13.15
CA TYR A 186 -24.90 -15.27 13.19
C TYR A 186 -25.29 -16.39 12.20
N SER A 187 -24.78 -16.36 11.00
CA SER A 187 -24.98 -17.39 9.96
C SER A 187 -24.51 -18.77 10.46
N ARG A 188 -23.33 -18.86 11.06
CA ARG A 188 -22.82 -20.12 11.63
C ARG A 188 -23.69 -20.65 12.78
N GLN A 189 -24.23 -19.79 13.62
CA GLN A 189 -25.15 -20.22 14.68
C GLN A 189 -26.45 -20.80 14.10
N LEU A 190 -27.01 -20.17 13.07
CA LEU A 190 -28.23 -20.68 12.42
C LEU A 190 -28.03 -22.07 11.78
N ASP A 191 -26.86 -22.31 11.17
CA ASP A 191 -26.54 -23.61 10.59
C ASP A 191 -26.35 -24.68 11.67
N PHE A 192 -25.86 -24.32 12.86
CA PHE A 192 -25.73 -25.23 13.98
C PHE A 192 -27.10 -25.65 14.60
N PHE A 193 -28.10 -24.78 14.56
CA PHE A 193 -29.46 -25.07 15.04
C PHE A 193 -30.34 -25.78 14.00
N LYS A 194 -29.88 -25.99 12.79
CA LYS A 194 -30.60 -26.74 11.73
C LYS A 194 -30.24 -28.22 11.66
N LEU A 195 -29.25 -28.67 12.45
CA LEU A 195 -28.87 -30.06 12.69
C LEU A 195 -29.55 -30.61 13.92
#